data_0838f41d7ddb92f8e256cb4080e0acfc
#
_entry.id   0838f41d7ddb92f8e256cb4080e0acfc
#
_cell.length_a   1.000
_cell.length_b   1.000
_cell.length_c   1.000
_cell.angle_alpha   90.00
_cell.angle_beta   90.00
_cell.angle_gamma   90.00
#
_symmetry.space_group_name_H-M   'P 1'
#
loop_
_entity.id
_entity.type
_entity.pdbx_description
1 polymer ?
#
loop_
_entity_poly.entity_id
_entity_poly.type
_entity_poly.pdbx_seq_one_letter_code
_entity_poly.pdbx_strand_id
1 'polypeptide(L)'
;VAIGALLDAVPEIKDIANVTGEQIVKIGSQDMNDQVWLTLAKKINELLKRPDIDGIVITHGTDTMEETAYFLNLTVKSDKPVVLVGAMRPSTALSADGPLNLYNAVVTAAAKESKDKGVLVAMNGLILGAQSTVKMNTVDVQTFQAPNSGALGYVLNGKVFYNQVTLKKHTTQSVFDVTHLNALPKVGIVYSYSNIEADMVTPMLSNGYKGIIHAGVGNGNIHQNIFPVLTDARQKGILVVRSSRVPTGPTTLDAEVDDAKYQFVASQELNPQKSRVLLMLALTKTTDWKQIQQYFNEY
;
A
#
# COMPACT_ATOMS: atom_id res chain seq x y z
N VAL A 1 -9.32 -15.07 12.13
CA VAL A 1 -9.66 -15.06 13.56
C VAL A 1 -10.68 -13.95 13.80
N ALA A 2 -11.63 -14.16 14.73
CA ALA A 2 -12.58 -13.11 15.08
C ALA A 2 -11.90 -12.02 15.94
N ILE A 3 -12.29 -10.76 15.76
CA ILE A 3 -11.63 -9.63 16.44
C ILE A 3 -11.72 -9.75 17.97
N GLY A 4 -12.82 -10.25 18.53
CA GLY A 4 -12.95 -10.48 19.95
C GLY A 4 -11.88 -11.42 20.52
N ALA A 5 -11.64 -12.55 19.85
CA ALA A 5 -10.61 -13.50 20.25
C ALA A 5 -9.18 -12.93 20.18
N LEU A 6 -8.92 -11.97 19.28
CA LEU A 6 -7.63 -11.28 19.22
C LEU A 6 -7.44 -10.33 20.41
N LEU A 7 -8.49 -9.61 20.81
CA LEU A 7 -8.44 -8.71 21.96
C LEU A 7 -8.33 -9.48 23.29
N ASP A 8 -9.03 -10.62 23.40
CA ASP A 8 -8.95 -11.49 24.57
C ASP A 8 -7.56 -12.13 24.74
N ALA A 9 -6.83 -12.33 23.64
CA ALA A 9 -5.47 -12.91 23.65
C ALA A 9 -4.38 -11.95 24.16
N VAL A 10 -4.68 -10.62 24.25
CA VAL A 10 -3.72 -9.59 24.67
C VAL A 10 -4.39 -8.63 25.65
N PRO A 11 -4.69 -9.08 26.90
CA PRO A 11 -5.40 -8.26 27.89
C PRO A 11 -4.66 -6.97 28.27
N GLU A 12 -3.35 -6.93 28.12
CA GLU A 12 -2.49 -5.76 28.40
C GLU A 12 -2.83 -4.53 27.55
N ILE A 13 -3.54 -4.72 26.43
CA ILE A 13 -4.03 -3.62 25.60
C ILE A 13 -4.96 -2.69 26.40
N LYS A 14 -5.71 -3.21 27.37
CA LYS A 14 -6.63 -2.44 28.20
C LYS A 14 -5.93 -1.42 29.12
N ASP A 15 -4.63 -1.64 29.39
CA ASP A 15 -3.82 -0.70 30.17
C ASP A 15 -3.35 0.50 29.33
N ILE A 16 -3.45 0.39 27.99
CA ILE A 16 -3.00 1.42 27.05
C ILE A 16 -4.16 2.27 26.55
N ALA A 17 -5.28 1.64 26.18
CA ALA A 17 -6.42 2.31 25.54
C ALA A 17 -7.74 1.59 25.80
N ASN A 18 -8.84 2.34 25.71
CA ASN A 18 -10.18 1.79 25.61
C ASN A 18 -10.41 1.31 24.18
N VAL A 19 -10.34 0.00 23.96
CA VAL A 19 -10.43 -0.59 22.63
C VAL A 19 -11.79 -1.25 22.40
N THR A 20 -12.42 -0.91 21.29
CA THR A 20 -13.61 -1.59 20.76
C THR A 20 -13.28 -2.22 19.41
N GLY A 21 -13.75 -3.43 19.16
CA GLY A 21 -13.50 -4.17 17.93
C GLY A 21 -14.73 -4.24 17.03
N GLU A 22 -14.52 -4.02 15.72
CA GLU A 22 -15.53 -4.22 14.68
C GLU A 22 -14.95 -5.12 13.57
N GLN A 23 -15.70 -6.16 13.18
CA GLN A 23 -15.30 -7.08 12.12
C GLN A 23 -15.84 -6.56 10.78
N ILE A 24 -14.97 -5.98 9.96
CA ILE A 24 -15.35 -5.48 8.62
C ILE A 24 -15.53 -6.64 7.64
N VAL A 25 -14.56 -7.56 7.62
CA VAL A 25 -14.57 -8.74 6.74
C VAL A 25 -13.77 -9.86 7.39
N LYS A 26 -14.01 -11.09 6.96
CA LYS A 26 -13.24 -12.27 7.40
C LYS A 26 -12.78 -13.06 6.18
N ILE A 27 -11.67 -12.63 5.60
CA ILE A 27 -11.04 -13.24 4.42
C ILE A 27 -9.56 -13.45 4.66
N GLY A 28 -8.91 -14.28 3.86
CA GLY A 28 -7.46 -14.27 3.73
C GLY A 28 -7.02 -13.05 2.93
N SER A 29 -5.84 -12.50 3.22
CA SER A 29 -5.39 -11.29 2.52
C SER A 29 -5.12 -11.50 1.04
N GLN A 30 -4.86 -12.72 0.59
CA GLN A 30 -4.78 -13.06 -0.82
C GLN A 30 -6.11 -12.84 -1.57
N ASP A 31 -7.24 -12.80 -0.86
CA ASP A 31 -8.58 -12.57 -1.40
C ASP A 31 -9.06 -11.12 -1.29
N MET A 32 -8.15 -10.18 -0.91
CA MET A 32 -8.45 -8.75 -0.86
C MET A 32 -8.88 -8.24 -2.23
N ASN A 33 -9.81 -7.29 -2.20
CA ASN A 33 -10.37 -6.71 -3.41
C ASN A 33 -10.76 -5.24 -3.22
N ASP A 34 -11.06 -4.59 -4.33
CA ASP A 34 -11.38 -3.16 -4.39
C ASP A 34 -12.60 -2.79 -3.52
N GLN A 35 -13.61 -3.67 -3.45
CA GLN A 35 -14.81 -3.42 -2.65
C GLN A 35 -14.51 -3.39 -1.16
N VAL A 36 -13.64 -4.29 -0.68
CA VAL A 36 -13.19 -4.29 0.72
C VAL A 36 -12.39 -3.02 1.02
N TRP A 37 -11.49 -2.61 0.12
CA TRP A 37 -10.73 -1.37 0.29
C TRP A 37 -11.64 -0.14 0.38
N LEU A 38 -12.61 -0.01 -0.53
CA LEU A 38 -13.56 1.12 -0.52
C LEU A 38 -14.40 1.14 0.76
N THR A 39 -14.91 -0.02 1.19
CA THR A 39 -15.68 -0.16 2.42
C THR A 39 -14.84 0.24 3.64
N LEU A 40 -13.61 -0.28 3.73
CA LEU A 40 -12.69 -0.01 4.83
C LEU A 40 -12.33 1.48 4.92
N ALA A 41 -11.94 2.11 3.79
CA ALA A 41 -11.59 3.52 3.76
C ALA A 41 -12.75 4.44 4.15
N LYS A 42 -13.97 4.17 3.66
CA LYS A 42 -15.18 4.92 4.03
C LYS A 42 -15.47 4.80 5.52
N LYS A 43 -15.39 3.59 6.06
CA LYS A 43 -15.62 3.33 7.50
C LYS A 43 -14.59 4.03 8.38
N ILE A 44 -13.30 3.97 8.01
CA ILE A 44 -12.22 4.66 8.73
C ILE A 44 -12.46 6.17 8.72
N ASN A 45 -12.77 6.75 7.56
CA ASN A 45 -13.05 8.18 7.45
C ASN A 45 -14.27 8.62 8.26
N GLU A 46 -15.30 7.78 8.37
CA GLU A 46 -16.46 8.02 9.23
C GLU A 46 -16.06 8.01 10.73
N LEU A 47 -15.35 6.96 11.16
CA LEU A 47 -14.95 6.80 12.55
C LEU A 47 -14.02 7.91 13.03
N LEU A 48 -13.03 8.29 12.21
CA LEU A 48 -12.04 9.29 12.60
C LEU A 48 -12.60 10.73 12.70
N LYS A 49 -13.81 11.00 12.17
CA LYS A 49 -14.53 12.26 12.43
C LYS A 49 -15.05 12.37 13.87
N ARG A 50 -15.18 11.27 14.57
CA ARG A 50 -15.68 11.23 15.93
C ARG A 50 -14.60 11.73 16.89
N PRO A 51 -14.94 12.61 17.86
CA PRO A 51 -13.99 13.15 18.83
C PRO A 51 -13.53 12.12 19.87
N ASP A 52 -14.32 11.05 20.08
CA ASP A 52 -14.05 9.98 21.04
C ASP A 52 -13.16 8.86 20.45
N ILE A 53 -12.75 8.94 19.19
CA ILE A 53 -11.81 8.02 18.56
C ILE A 53 -10.47 8.71 18.37
N ASP A 54 -9.42 8.21 19.02
CA ASP A 54 -8.06 8.77 18.95
C ASP A 54 -7.22 8.13 17.84
N GLY A 55 -7.50 6.90 17.46
CA GLY A 55 -6.78 6.18 16.40
C GLY A 55 -7.46 4.86 16.04
N ILE A 56 -6.97 4.20 15.00
CA ILE A 56 -7.50 2.93 14.49
C ILE A 56 -6.37 1.94 14.31
N VAL A 57 -6.60 0.69 14.76
CA VAL A 57 -5.75 -0.46 14.46
C VAL A 57 -6.51 -1.41 13.53
N ILE A 58 -5.86 -1.88 12.48
CA ILE A 58 -6.44 -2.80 11.48
C ILE A 58 -5.65 -4.09 11.51
N THR A 59 -6.29 -5.18 11.97
CA THR A 59 -5.70 -6.52 11.87
C THR A 59 -5.88 -7.05 10.44
N HIS A 60 -4.79 -7.40 9.79
CA HIS A 60 -4.75 -7.76 8.37
C HIS A 60 -3.82 -8.94 8.13
N GLY A 61 -4.15 -9.81 7.20
CA GLY A 61 -3.21 -10.83 6.72
C GLY A 61 -2.02 -10.20 5.99
N THR A 62 -0.86 -10.83 6.05
CA THR A 62 0.40 -10.20 5.64
C THR A 62 0.62 -10.12 4.12
N ASP A 63 -0.06 -10.95 3.31
CA ASP A 63 0.26 -11.09 1.87
C ASP A 63 0.01 -9.82 1.05
N THR A 64 -1.06 -9.08 1.34
CA THR A 64 -1.41 -7.83 0.65
C THR A 64 -1.50 -6.63 1.58
N MET A 65 -0.95 -6.73 2.79
CA MET A 65 -1.00 -5.66 3.79
C MET A 65 -0.38 -4.37 3.27
N GLU A 66 0.73 -4.43 2.55
CA GLU A 66 1.41 -3.26 1.99
C GLU A 66 0.54 -2.48 0.99
N GLU A 67 -0.27 -3.20 0.19
CA GLU A 67 -1.20 -2.59 -0.76
C GLU A 67 -2.36 -1.91 -0.04
N THR A 68 -2.97 -2.58 0.94
CA THR A 68 -4.03 -2.01 1.77
C THR A 68 -3.54 -0.79 2.55
N ALA A 69 -2.34 -0.88 3.15
CA ALA A 69 -1.74 0.24 3.87
C ALA A 69 -1.54 1.45 2.96
N TYR A 70 -1.01 1.25 1.76
CA TYR A 70 -0.79 2.33 0.80
C TYR A 70 -2.11 2.91 0.26
N PHE A 71 -3.10 2.08 -0.04
CA PHE A 71 -4.43 2.54 -0.42
C PHE A 71 -5.04 3.46 0.65
N LEU A 72 -4.99 3.05 1.92
CA LEU A 72 -5.48 3.86 3.03
C LEU A 72 -4.65 5.13 3.26
N ASN A 73 -3.33 5.06 3.06
CA ASN A 73 -2.44 6.23 3.13
C ASN A 73 -2.84 7.34 2.14
N LEU A 74 -3.41 6.95 1.00
CA LEU A 74 -3.87 7.88 -0.04
C LEU A 74 -5.33 8.32 0.16
N THR A 75 -6.16 7.59 0.93
CA THR A 75 -7.61 7.79 0.98
C THR A 75 -8.17 8.17 2.34
N VAL A 76 -7.44 7.97 3.42
CA VAL A 76 -7.81 8.45 4.77
C VAL A 76 -7.68 9.97 4.84
N LYS A 77 -8.68 10.64 5.42
CA LYS A 77 -8.77 12.10 5.53
C LYS A 77 -8.67 12.60 6.98
N SER A 78 -7.72 12.04 7.71
CA SER A 78 -7.47 12.39 9.11
C SER A 78 -5.99 12.36 9.42
N ASP A 79 -5.56 13.18 10.37
CA ASP A 79 -4.22 13.17 10.95
C ASP A 79 -4.09 12.18 12.14
N LYS A 80 -5.22 11.58 12.57
CA LYS A 80 -5.21 10.56 13.62
C LYS A 80 -4.53 9.28 13.14
N PRO A 81 -3.81 8.58 14.02
CA PRO A 81 -3.08 7.37 13.65
C PRO A 81 -3.99 6.26 13.09
N VAL A 82 -3.58 5.66 11.98
CA VAL A 82 -4.14 4.43 11.42
C VAL A 82 -3.00 3.44 11.26
N VAL A 83 -3.07 2.31 11.95
CA VAL A 83 -1.98 1.35 12.06
C VAL A 83 -2.45 -0.04 11.60
N LEU A 84 -1.82 -0.60 10.58
CA LEU A 84 -2.03 -1.99 10.18
C LEU A 84 -1.07 -2.91 10.95
N VAL A 85 -1.56 -4.10 11.24
CA VAL A 85 -0.81 -5.13 11.96
C VAL A 85 -1.23 -6.52 11.51
N GLY A 86 -0.31 -7.46 11.55
CA GLY A 86 -0.53 -8.87 11.24
C GLY A 86 0.40 -9.79 12.03
N ALA A 87 0.43 -11.04 11.62
CA ALA A 87 1.33 -12.06 12.16
C ALA A 87 1.84 -12.97 11.05
N MET A 88 3.09 -13.35 11.12
CA MET A 88 3.70 -14.32 10.21
C MET A 88 3.55 -15.76 10.71
N ARG A 89 3.41 -15.94 12.02
CA ARG A 89 3.24 -17.25 12.65
C ARG A 89 1.79 -17.45 13.10
N PRO A 90 1.25 -18.67 12.97
CA PRO A 90 -0.05 -19.01 13.56
C PRO A 90 -0.05 -18.76 15.08
N SER A 91 -1.18 -18.44 15.65
CA SER A 91 -1.32 -18.21 17.10
C SER A 91 -0.95 -19.42 17.98
N THR A 92 -0.94 -20.61 17.39
CA THR A 92 -0.54 -21.88 18.04
C THR A 92 0.94 -22.22 17.90
N ALA A 93 1.71 -21.42 17.15
CA ALA A 93 3.14 -21.67 16.97
C ALA A 93 3.95 -21.26 18.19
N LEU A 94 5.11 -21.95 18.38
CA LEU A 94 6.11 -21.48 19.32
C LEU A 94 6.55 -20.05 18.94
N SER A 95 6.63 -19.17 19.94
CA SER A 95 6.97 -17.75 19.73
C SER A 95 6.10 -17.08 18.65
N ALA A 96 4.78 -17.29 18.71
CA ALA A 96 3.82 -16.59 17.86
C ALA A 96 4.03 -15.07 17.99
N ASP A 97 4.16 -14.38 16.84
CA ASP A 97 4.47 -12.94 16.79
C ASP A 97 3.23 -12.04 16.90
N GLY A 98 2.03 -12.59 16.67
CA GLY A 98 0.77 -11.85 16.66
C GLY A 98 0.47 -11.04 17.92
N PRO A 99 0.56 -11.62 19.13
CA PRO A 99 0.23 -10.91 20.37
C PRO A 99 1.08 -9.65 20.57
N LEU A 100 2.40 -9.74 20.44
CA LEU A 100 3.28 -8.57 20.61
C LEU A 100 3.11 -7.57 19.48
N ASN A 101 2.89 -8.02 18.25
CA ASN A 101 2.61 -7.10 17.12
C ASN A 101 1.32 -6.31 17.38
N LEU A 102 0.24 -6.97 17.86
CA LEU A 102 -1.02 -6.31 18.16
C LEU A 102 -0.87 -5.31 19.31
N TYR A 103 -0.18 -5.68 20.39
CA TYR A 103 0.16 -4.79 21.49
C TYR A 103 0.89 -3.53 20.98
N ASN A 104 1.96 -3.72 20.20
CA ASN A 104 2.74 -2.62 19.64
C ASN A 104 1.93 -1.73 18.68
N ALA A 105 1.00 -2.31 17.94
CA ALA A 105 0.11 -1.54 17.05
C ALA A 105 -0.83 -0.64 17.86
N VAL A 106 -1.37 -1.12 18.98
CA VAL A 106 -2.21 -0.31 19.87
C VAL A 106 -1.40 0.78 20.55
N VAL A 107 -0.19 0.47 21.05
CA VAL A 107 0.75 1.48 21.57
C VAL A 107 1.00 2.56 20.54
N THR A 108 1.25 2.18 19.29
CA THR A 108 1.51 3.11 18.18
C THR A 108 0.28 3.97 17.88
N ALA A 109 -0.93 3.38 17.83
CA ALA A 109 -2.16 4.11 17.55
C ALA A 109 -2.59 5.05 18.69
N ALA A 110 -2.25 4.73 19.94
CA ALA A 110 -2.55 5.55 21.11
C ALA A 110 -1.55 6.68 21.34
N ALA A 111 -0.39 6.61 20.72
CA ALA A 111 0.69 7.59 20.93
C ALA A 111 0.40 8.90 20.19
N LYS A 112 0.52 10.04 20.89
CA LYS A 112 0.37 11.38 20.29
C LYS A 112 1.42 11.67 19.21
N GLU A 113 2.60 11.09 19.38
CA GLU A 113 3.73 11.18 18.45
C GLU A 113 3.44 10.52 17.09
N SER A 114 2.46 9.62 17.02
CA SER A 114 2.04 8.96 15.78
C SER A 114 1.08 9.80 14.93
N LYS A 115 0.62 10.93 15.45
CA LYS A 115 -0.26 11.84 14.74
C LYS A 115 0.45 12.44 13.53
N ASP A 116 -0.28 12.58 12.41
CA ASP A 116 0.20 13.16 11.16
C ASP A 116 1.46 12.48 10.58
N LYS A 117 1.53 11.15 10.70
CA LYS A 117 2.62 10.35 10.13
C LYS A 117 2.17 9.46 8.95
N GLY A 118 0.96 9.70 8.44
CA GLY A 118 0.35 8.83 7.45
C GLY A 118 -0.15 7.52 8.06
N VAL A 119 -0.50 6.58 7.21
CA VAL A 119 -0.85 5.22 7.61
C VAL A 119 0.43 4.43 7.90
N LEU A 120 0.41 3.70 9.00
CA LEU A 120 1.57 3.00 9.55
C LEU A 120 1.36 1.48 9.51
N VAL A 121 2.44 0.74 9.46
CA VAL A 121 2.47 -0.72 9.65
C VAL A 121 3.35 -1.00 10.86
N ALA A 122 2.78 -1.67 11.88
CA ALA A 122 3.49 -2.09 13.08
C ALA A 122 3.75 -3.60 13.05
N MET A 123 4.98 -3.98 12.79
CA MET A 123 5.39 -5.39 12.69
C MET A 123 6.78 -5.58 13.27
N ASN A 124 6.98 -6.65 14.04
CA ASN A 124 8.27 -7.05 14.60
C ASN A 124 9.00 -5.90 15.34
N GLY A 125 8.24 -5.10 16.10
CA GLY A 125 8.77 -3.96 16.84
C GLY A 125 9.07 -2.70 16.02
N LEU A 126 8.97 -2.76 14.69
CA LEU A 126 9.18 -1.61 13.80
C LEU A 126 7.87 -0.86 13.52
N ILE A 127 7.99 0.44 13.32
CA ILE A 127 6.95 1.32 12.80
C ILE A 127 7.38 1.74 11.39
N LEU A 128 6.63 1.30 10.39
CA LEU A 128 6.93 1.50 8.98
C LEU A 128 5.87 2.41 8.35
N GLY A 129 6.29 3.31 7.46
CA GLY A 129 5.36 4.13 6.67
C GLY A 129 4.75 3.30 5.53
N ALA A 130 3.47 3.48 5.26
CA ALA A 130 2.73 2.71 4.24
C ALA A 130 3.34 2.82 2.83
N GLN A 131 3.88 3.99 2.47
CA GLN A 131 4.47 4.21 1.15
C GLN A 131 5.68 3.30 0.90
N SER A 132 6.55 3.12 1.89
CA SER A 132 7.83 2.41 1.76
C SER A 132 7.80 0.96 2.24
N THR A 133 6.77 0.55 2.99
CA THR A 133 6.64 -0.81 3.54
C THR A 133 6.52 -1.85 2.45
N VAL A 134 7.34 -2.91 2.52
CA VAL A 134 7.31 -4.05 1.59
C VAL A 134 7.45 -5.36 2.38
N LYS A 135 6.70 -6.40 1.98
CA LYS A 135 6.89 -7.77 2.47
C LYS A 135 8.08 -8.39 1.73
N MET A 136 9.25 -8.42 2.39
CA MET A 136 10.52 -8.82 1.78
C MET A 136 10.85 -10.31 1.94
N ASN A 137 10.13 -11.04 2.80
CA ASN A 137 10.37 -12.46 3.07
C ASN A 137 9.05 -13.21 3.13
N THR A 138 9.03 -14.44 2.69
CA THR A 138 7.82 -15.29 2.63
C THR A 138 7.44 -15.91 3.97
N VAL A 139 8.37 -16.05 4.92
CA VAL A 139 8.16 -16.83 6.16
C VAL A 139 8.70 -16.16 7.43
N ASP A 140 9.73 -15.31 7.32
CA ASP A 140 10.37 -14.70 8.48
C ASP A 140 9.45 -13.69 9.18
N VAL A 141 9.54 -13.61 10.51
CA VAL A 141 8.82 -12.56 11.28
C VAL A 141 9.33 -11.16 10.99
N GLN A 142 10.60 -11.01 10.60
CA GLN A 142 11.20 -9.75 10.12
C GLN A 142 10.92 -9.50 8.63
N THR A 143 9.73 -9.84 8.17
CA THR A 143 9.42 -9.77 6.74
C THR A 143 9.14 -8.37 6.23
N PHE A 144 8.48 -7.52 7.05
CA PHE A 144 8.17 -6.16 6.62
C PHE A 144 9.35 -5.23 6.84
N GLN A 145 9.75 -4.57 5.77
CA GLN A 145 10.87 -3.63 5.76
C GLN A 145 10.51 -2.42 4.90
N ALA A 146 11.28 -1.36 5.01
CA ALA A 146 11.24 -0.20 4.12
C ALA A 146 12.63 -0.08 3.44
N PRO A 147 12.87 -0.87 2.39
CA PRO A 147 14.23 -1.11 1.88
C PRO A 147 14.91 0.14 1.31
N ASN A 148 14.14 1.14 0.84
CA ASN A 148 14.71 2.37 0.27
C ASN A 148 14.88 3.47 1.32
N SER A 149 14.06 3.52 2.39
CA SER A 149 14.02 4.66 3.32
C SER A 149 14.31 4.30 4.77
N GLY A 150 14.18 3.03 5.15
CA GLY A 150 14.25 2.59 6.54
C GLY A 150 12.92 2.76 7.29
N ALA A 151 12.86 2.25 8.51
CA ALA A 151 11.72 2.38 9.40
C ALA A 151 11.56 3.82 9.89
N LEU A 152 10.32 4.28 10.05
CA LEU A 152 10.04 5.59 10.66
C LEU A 152 10.41 5.60 12.15
N GLY A 153 10.27 4.47 12.81
CA GLY A 153 10.56 4.32 14.22
C GLY A 153 10.40 2.87 14.70
N TYR A 154 10.27 2.72 16.00
CA TYR A 154 10.12 1.43 16.65
C TYR A 154 9.34 1.57 17.96
N VAL A 155 8.84 0.45 18.46
CA VAL A 155 8.23 0.34 19.79
C VAL A 155 9.15 -0.42 20.71
N LEU A 156 9.42 0.14 21.88
CA LEU A 156 10.20 -0.50 22.92
C LEU A 156 9.59 -0.23 24.29
N ASN A 157 9.40 -1.28 25.08
CA ASN A 157 8.84 -1.17 26.43
C ASN A 157 7.54 -0.36 26.51
N GLY A 158 6.61 -0.57 25.56
CA GLY A 158 5.33 0.11 25.50
C GLY A 158 5.41 1.61 25.14
N LYS A 159 6.49 2.05 24.53
CA LYS A 159 6.68 3.43 24.05
C LYS A 159 7.13 3.47 22.60
N VAL A 160 6.67 4.49 21.88
CA VAL A 160 7.07 4.74 20.49
C VAL A 160 8.30 5.65 20.45
N PHE A 161 9.17 5.39 19.48
CA PHE A 161 10.34 6.21 19.18
C PHE A 161 10.41 6.43 17.68
N TYR A 162 10.29 7.69 17.24
CA TYR A 162 10.39 8.06 15.83
C TYR A 162 11.75 8.66 15.53
N ASN A 163 12.39 8.18 14.47
CA ASN A 163 13.70 8.66 14.00
C ASN A 163 13.56 9.55 12.77
N GLN A 164 12.46 9.39 12.00
CA GLN A 164 12.22 10.12 10.77
C GLN A 164 10.71 10.22 10.46
N VAL A 165 10.38 11.00 9.44
CA VAL A 165 9.03 11.17 8.90
C VAL A 165 9.07 10.99 7.39
N THR A 166 7.93 10.61 6.79
CA THR A 166 7.80 10.61 5.33
C THR A 166 7.68 12.06 4.83
N LEU A 167 8.32 12.34 3.69
CA LEU A 167 8.18 13.60 2.97
C LEU A 167 7.14 13.54 1.86
N LYS A 168 6.65 12.35 1.54
CA LYS A 168 5.60 12.13 0.54
C LYS A 168 4.24 12.54 1.08
N LYS A 169 3.39 13.07 0.20
CA LYS A 169 2.00 13.43 0.56
C LYS A 169 1.21 12.20 1.01
N HIS A 170 0.40 12.35 2.03
CA HIS A 170 -0.43 11.29 2.57
C HIS A 170 -1.70 11.86 3.23
N THR A 171 -2.63 11.01 3.57
CA THR A 171 -3.84 11.26 4.37
C THR A 171 -4.50 12.62 4.08
N THR A 172 -4.40 13.60 4.97
CA THR A 172 -5.01 14.94 4.81
C THR A 172 -4.46 15.73 3.64
N GLN A 173 -3.24 15.44 3.20
CA GLN A 173 -2.59 16.10 2.06
C GLN A 173 -2.94 15.45 0.72
N SER A 174 -3.55 14.25 0.75
CA SER A 174 -3.92 13.52 -0.45
C SER A 174 -5.14 14.12 -1.14
N VAL A 175 -5.09 14.20 -2.47
CA VAL A 175 -6.22 14.66 -3.30
C VAL A 175 -7.25 13.57 -3.57
N PHE A 176 -6.96 12.32 -3.23
CA PHE A 176 -7.83 11.17 -3.54
C PHE A 176 -8.94 11.04 -2.51
N ASP A 177 -10.18 11.10 -2.96
CA ASP A 177 -11.39 10.91 -2.15
C ASP A 177 -12.21 9.77 -2.72
N VAL A 178 -12.52 8.79 -1.89
CA VAL A 178 -13.29 7.59 -2.27
C VAL A 178 -14.71 7.60 -1.75
N THR A 179 -15.16 8.67 -1.11
CA THR A 179 -16.49 8.77 -0.46
C THR A 179 -17.61 8.37 -1.40
N HIS A 180 -17.57 8.81 -2.65
CA HIS A 180 -18.61 8.58 -3.65
C HIS A 180 -18.26 7.47 -4.66
N LEU A 181 -17.12 6.80 -4.51
CA LEU A 181 -16.72 5.74 -5.42
C LEU A 181 -17.39 4.41 -5.03
N ASN A 182 -17.91 3.70 -6.03
CA ASN A 182 -18.46 2.36 -5.90
C ASN A 182 -17.59 1.29 -6.56
N ALA A 183 -16.64 1.71 -7.40
CA ALA A 183 -15.67 0.85 -8.08
C ALA A 183 -14.39 1.65 -8.36
N LEU A 184 -13.30 0.94 -8.59
CA LEU A 184 -12.03 1.51 -9.05
C LEU A 184 -11.78 1.15 -10.51
N PRO A 185 -11.05 2.00 -11.26
CA PRO A 185 -10.63 1.68 -12.62
C PRO A 185 -9.79 0.40 -12.67
N LYS A 186 -10.02 -0.42 -13.68
CA LYS A 186 -9.30 -1.69 -13.85
C LYS A 186 -7.86 -1.42 -14.30
N VAL A 187 -6.90 -1.79 -13.46
CA VAL A 187 -5.45 -1.71 -13.72
C VAL A 187 -4.82 -3.07 -13.50
N GLY A 188 -3.99 -3.52 -14.43
CA GLY A 188 -3.29 -4.79 -14.33
C GLY A 188 -1.77 -4.61 -14.22
N ILE A 189 -1.09 -5.67 -13.79
CA ILE A 189 0.37 -5.73 -13.72
C ILE A 189 0.86 -6.77 -14.73
N VAL A 190 1.83 -6.40 -15.55
CA VAL A 190 2.59 -7.30 -16.42
C VAL A 190 3.96 -7.49 -15.83
N TYR A 191 4.27 -8.71 -15.39
CA TYR A 191 5.57 -9.05 -14.83
C TYR A 191 6.52 -9.48 -15.94
N SER A 192 7.56 -8.69 -16.20
CA SER A 192 8.51 -8.90 -17.30
C SER A 192 9.56 -9.94 -16.97
N TYR A 193 9.96 -10.69 -17.98
CA TYR A 193 10.99 -11.74 -17.93
C TYR A 193 11.69 -11.87 -19.29
N SER A 194 12.80 -12.62 -19.33
CA SER A 194 13.51 -12.88 -20.58
C SER A 194 12.59 -13.56 -21.60
N ASN A 195 12.57 -13.04 -22.83
CA ASN A 195 11.72 -13.55 -23.92
C ASN A 195 10.20 -13.47 -23.64
N ILE A 196 9.76 -12.46 -22.89
CA ILE A 196 8.30 -12.19 -22.74
C ILE A 196 7.67 -11.90 -24.11
N GLU A 197 6.48 -12.43 -24.34
CA GLU A 197 5.73 -12.28 -25.60
C GLU A 197 4.54 -11.31 -25.44
N ALA A 198 4.11 -10.75 -26.56
CA ALA A 198 3.05 -9.74 -26.60
C ALA A 198 1.67 -10.29 -26.17
N ASP A 199 1.46 -11.59 -26.25
CA ASP A 199 0.21 -12.25 -25.83
C ASP A 199 -0.08 -12.12 -24.34
N MET A 200 0.95 -11.84 -23.52
CA MET A 200 0.77 -11.52 -22.10
C MET A 200 0.12 -10.15 -21.87
N VAL A 201 0.20 -9.25 -22.84
CA VAL A 201 -0.29 -7.87 -22.74
C VAL A 201 -1.50 -7.61 -23.64
N THR A 202 -1.51 -8.16 -24.84
CA THR A 202 -2.51 -7.93 -25.87
C THR A 202 -3.97 -8.07 -25.36
N PRO A 203 -4.32 -9.06 -24.54
CA PRO A 203 -5.69 -9.17 -24.01
C PRO A 203 -6.14 -7.98 -23.15
N MET A 204 -5.20 -7.24 -22.55
CA MET A 204 -5.53 -6.08 -21.73
C MET A 204 -6.13 -4.94 -22.56
N LEU A 205 -5.78 -4.85 -23.85
CA LEU A 205 -6.23 -3.77 -24.74
C LEU A 205 -7.73 -3.85 -25.04
N SER A 206 -8.33 -5.03 -24.91
CA SER A 206 -9.77 -5.28 -25.22
C SER A 206 -10.62 -5.63 -24.00
N ASN A 207 -9.99 -5.93 -22.84
CA ASN A 207 -10.69 -6.41 -21.64
C ASN A 207 -10.99 -5.31 -20.61
N GLY A 208 -11.12 -4.05 -21.07
CA GLY A 208 -11.59 -2.94 -20.23
C GLY A 208 -10.55 -2.37 -19.26
N TYR A 209 -9.27 -2.75 -19.40
CA TYR A 209 -8.20 -2.13 -18.60
C TYR A 209 -8.06 -0.64 -18.95
N LYS A 210 -7.84 0.17 -17.91
CA LYS A 210 -7.59 1.61 -18.00
C LYS A 210 -6.13 1.96 -17.76
N GLY A 211 -5.39 1.02 -17.19
CA GLY A 211 -3.97 1.15 -16.92
C GLY A 211 -3.25 -0.19 -16.89
N ILE A 212 -1.97 -0.15 -17.24
CA ILE A 212 -1.04 -1.26 -17.20
C ILE A 212 0.20 -0.82 -16.41
N ILE A 213 0.53 -1.56 -15.38
CA ILE A 213 1.82 -1.45 -14.71
C ILE A 213 2.76 -2.47 -15.33
N HIS A 214 3.82 -2.01 -15.93
CA HIS A 214 4.87 -2.87 -16.44
C HIS A 214 5.95 -3.05 -15.36
N ALA A 215 5.95 -4.19 -14.69
CA ALA A 215 7.04 -4.58 -13.78
C ALA A 215 8.25 -5.02 -14.60
N GLY A 216 9.00 -4.05 -15.09
CA GLY A 216 10.11 -4.23 -16.00
C GLY A 216 11.36 -4.84 -15.36
N VAL A 217 12.38 -5.07 -16.14
CA VAL A 217 13.70 -5.50 -15.68
C VAL A 217 14.59 -4.28 -15.44
N GLY A 218 15.55 -4.40 -14.52
CA GLY A 218 16.45 -3.28 -14.19
C GLY A 218 15.68 -2.00 -13.86
N ASN A 219 16.01 -0.87 -14.46
CA ASN A 219 15.35 0.43 -14.29
C ASN A 219 14.03 0.54 -15.12
N GLY A 220 13.17 -0.47 -15.03
CA GLY A 220 11.90 -0.49 -15.75
C GLY A 220 12.03 -0.68 -17.27
N ASN A 221 13.11 -1.33 -17.73
CA ASN A 221 13.33 -1.62 -19.14
C ASN A 221 12.25 -2.53 -19.72
N ILE A 222 11.92 -2.29 -20.98
CA ILE A 222 10.84 -2.96 -21.72
C ILE A 222 11.45 -3.85 -22.80
N HIS A 223 11.07 -5.12 -22.84
CA HIS A 223 11.49 -6.05 -23.88
C HIS A 223 10.90 -5.64 -25.24
N GLN A 224 11.69 -5.80 -26.32
CA GLN A 224 11.30 -5.41 -27.68
C GLN A 224 9.98 -6.05 -28.17
N ASN A 225 9.66 -7.25 -27.73
CA ASN A 225 8.45 -7.95 -28.15
C ASN A 225 7.14 -7.31 -27.59
N ILE A 226 7.21 -6.66 -26.40
CA ILE A 226 6.04 -6.05 -25.77
C ILE A 226 6.00 -4.53 -25.91
N PHE A 227 7.09 -3.91 -26.35
CA PHE A 227 7.16 -2.46 -26.52
C PHE A 227 6.08 -1.92 -27.48
N PRO A 228 5.86 -2.52 -28.68
CA PRO A 228 4.82 -2.07 -29.59
C PRO A 228 3.40 -2.16 -28.99
N VAL A 229 3.08 -3.24 -28.27
CA VAL A 229 1.75 -3.40 -27.67
C VAL A 229 1.51 -2.42 -26.51
N LEU A 230 2.53 -2.06 -25.74
CA LEU A 230 2.41 -1.01 -24.72
C LEU A 230 2.23 0.37 -25.36
N THR A 231 2.88 0.64 -26.49
CA THR A 231 2.68 1.86 -27.26
C THR A 231 1.25 1.93 -27.85
N ASP A 232 0.75 0.81 -28.39
CA ASP A 232 -0.65 0.70 -28.86
C ASP A 232 -1.66 0.91 -27.71
N ALA A 233 -1.37 0.40 -26.53
CA ALA A 233 -2.16 0.67 -25.33
C ALA A 233 -2.31 2.18 -25.08
N ARG A 234 -1.22 2.95 -25.17
CA ARG A 234 -1.27 4.41 -25.03
C ARG A 234 -2.13 5.09 -26.10
N GLN A 235 -2.02 4.65 -27.33
CA GLN A 235 -2.84 5.17 -28.45
C GLN A 235 -4.35 4.92 -28.21
N LYS A 236 -4.67 3.82 -27.53
CA LYS A 236 -6.04 3.47 -27.09
C LYS A 236 -6.48 4.14 -25.78
N GLY A 237 -5.67 5.04 -25.22
CA GLY A 237 -5.99 5.77 -23.98
C GLY A 237 -5.74 4.96 -22.70
N ILE A 238 -5.11 3.80 -22.78
CA ILE A 238 -4.72 3.00 -21.60
C ILE A 238 -3.41 3.54 -21.06
N LEU A 239 -3.38 3.95 -19.79
CA LEU A 239 -2.16 4.46 -19.15
C LEU A 239 -1.13 3.34 -18.96
N VAL A 240 0.14 3.64 -19.23
CA VAL A 240 1.26 2.72 -19.01
C VAL A 240 2.21 3.33 -17.99
N VAL A 241 2.44 2.61 -16.90
CA VAL A 241 3.41 2.96 -15.87
C VAL A 241 4.55 1.96 -15.92
N ARG A 242 5.76 2.45 -16.12
CA ARG A 242 6.98 1.66 -15.97
C ARG A 242 7.34 1.57 -14.49
N SER A 243 7.39 0.38 -13.97
CA SER A 243 7.89 0.02 -12.65
C SER A 243 8.96 -1.06 -12.81
N SER A 244 9.45 -1.62 -11.74
CA SER A 244 10.47 -2.65 -11.80
C SER A 244 10.12 -3.86 -10.92
N ARG A 245 10.54 -5.05 -11.36
CA ARG A 245 10.56 -6.25 -10.53
C ARG A 245 11.75 -6.27 -9.55
N VAL A 246 12.68 -5.35 -9.70
CA VAL A 246 13.79 -5.17 -8.76
C VAL A 246 13.26 -4.56 -7.47
N PRO A 247 13.56 -5.13 -6.29
CA PRO A 247 12.89 -4.76 -5.04
C PRO A 247 13.32 -3.40 -4.46
N THR A 248 14.41 -2.82 -4.94
CA THR A 248 14.98 -1.57 -4.41
C THR A 248 15.45 -0.64 -5.52
N GLY A 249 15.51 0.64 -5.21
CA GLY A 249 15.89 1.70 -6.15
C GLY A 249 14.70 2.23 -6.96
N PRO A 250 14.78 3.45 -7.46
CA PRO A 250 13.71 4.05 -8.26
C PRO A 250 13.70 3.59 -9.70
N THR A 251 12.53 3.52 -10.32
CA THR A 251 12.39 3.54 -11.78
C THR A 251 12.35 5.00 -12.21
N THR A 252 13.42 5.44 -12.90
CA THR A 252 13.63 6.85 -13.22
C THR A 252 13.01 7.24 -14.55
N LEU A 253 12.57 8.50 -14.64
CA LEU A 253 11.99 9.09 -15.84
C LEU A 253 13.07 9.34 -16.89
N ASP A 254 12.75 9.10 -18.16
CA ASP A 254 13.59 9.40 -19.35
C ASP A 254 15.03 8.85 -19.31
N ALA A 255 15.29 7.77 -18.56
CA ALA A 255 16.61 7.17 -18.48
C ALA A 255 16.82 6.04 -19.51
N GLU A 256 15.95 5.03 -19.47
CA GLU A 256 16.05 3.83 -20.31
C GLU A 256 15.07 3.86 -21.49
N VAL A 257 13.99 4.60 -21.32
CA VAL A 257 12.91 4.80 -22.29
C VAL A 257 12.63 6.29 -22.37
N ASP A 258 12.41 6.81 -23.57
CA ASP A 258 11.90 8.18 -23.79
C ASP A 258 10.43 8.24 -23.38
N ASP A 259 10.19 8.43 -22.07
CA ASP A 259 8.85 8.44 -21.49
C ASP A 259 7.99 9.58 -22.05
N ALA A 260 8.60 10.73 -22.32
CA ALA A 260 7.91 11.88 -22.88
C ALA A 260 7.36 11.58 -24.29
N LYS A 261 8.15 10.92 -25.13
CA LYS A 261 7.74 10.52 -26.49
C LYS A 261 6.59 9.52 -26.47
N TYR A 262 6.66 8.51 -25.61
CA TYR A 262 5.66 7.44 -25.55
C TYR A 262 4.54 7.73 -24.57
N GLN A 263 4.59 8.83 -23.83
CA GLN A 263 3.65 9.21 -22.79
C GLN A 263 3.50 8.11 -21.70
N PHE A 264 4.61 7.48 -21.36
CA PHE A 264 4.69 6.56 -20.23
C PHE A 264 4.93 7.32 -18.93
N VAL A 265 4.61 6.69 -17.83
CA VAL A 265 4.82 7.19 -16.48
C VAL A 265 5.90 6.33 -15.82
N ALA A 266 6.83 6.93 -15.10
CA ALA A 266 7.81 6.23 -14.29
C ALA A 266 7.36 6.15 -12.83
N SER A 267 7.43 4.95 -12.23
CA SER A 267 6.88 4.68 -10.89
C SER A 267 7.68 5.27 -9.73
N GLN A 268 8.85 5.81 -9.99
CA GLN A 268 9.78 6.24 -8.96
C GLN A 268 10.09 5.08 -7.99
N GLU A 269 9.95 5.27 -6.69
CA GLU A 269 10.24 4.26 -5.66
C GLU A 269 9.12 3.23 -5.42
N LEU A 270 7.96 3.40 -6.09
CA LEU A 270 6.84 2.48 -5.89
C LEU A 270 7.08 1.16 -6.64
N ASN A 271 6.95 0.06 -5.91
CA ASN A 271 6.90 -1.26 -6.51
C ASN A 271 5.64 -1.45 -7.39
N PRO A 272 5.56 -2.51 -8.21
CA PRO A 272 4.46 -2.69 -9.16
C PRO A 272 3.08 -2.68 -8.51
N GLN A 273 2.89 -3.35 -7.36
CA GLN A 273 1.60 -3.46 -6.69
C GLN A 273 1.14 -2.12 -6.10
N LYS A 274 2.02 -1.31 -5.52
CA LYS A 274 1.67 0.04 -5.06
C LYS A 274 1.50 1.02 -6.22
N SER A 275 2.27 0.88 -7.28
CA SER A 275 2.05 1.63 -8.52
C SER A 275 0.65 1.39 -9.08
N ARG A 276 0.16 0.14 -8.99
CA ARG A 276 -1.21 -0.21 -9.36
C ARG A 276 -2.22 0.54 -8.49
N VAL A 277 -2.03 0.55 -7.18
CA VAL A 277 -2.91 1.26 -6.23
C VAL A 277 -2.98 2.76 -6.57
N LEU A 278 -1.82 3.40 -6.76
CA LEU A 278 -1.78 4.83 -7.08
C LEU A 278 -2.43 5.11 -8.44
N LEU A 279 -2.16 4.29 -9.47
CA LEU A 279 -2.75 4.50 -10.79
C LEU A 279 -4.26 4.33 -10.78
N MET A 280 -4.81 3.36 -10.05
CA MET A 280 -6.27 3.21 -9.90
C MET A 280 -6.91 4.47 -9.32
N LEU A 281 -6.32 5.05 -8.28
CA LEU A 281 -6.81 6.29 -7.69
C LEU A 281 -6.60 7.50 -8.60
N ALA A 282 -5.45 7.63 -9.25
CA ALA A 282 -5.15 8.70 -10.19
C ALA A 282 -6.16 8.74 -11.36
N LEU A 283 -6.51 7.57 -11.89
CA LEU A 283 -7.49 7.43 -12.98
C LEU A 283 -8.93 7.82 -12.58
N THR A 284 -9.23 7.95 -11.29
CA THR A 284 -10.50 8.56 -10.84
C THR A 284 -10.52 10.08 -10.97
N LYS A 285 -9.37 10.71 -11.19
CA LYS A 285 -9.18 12.16 -11.28
C LYS A 285 -8.87 12.64 -12.69
N THR A 286 -8.01 11.94 -13.40
CA THR A 286 -7.48 12.38 -14.69
C THR A 286 -6.99 11.21 -15.54
N THR A 287 -6.92 11.43 -16.85
CA THR A 287 -6.23 10.57 -17.81
C THR A 287 -5.00 11.25 -18.43
N ASP A 288 -4.68 12.46 -17.97
CA ASP A 288 -3.46 13.16 -18.40
C ASP A 288 -2.22 12.52 -17.77
N TRP A 289 -1.37 11.93 -18.60
CA TRP A 289 -0.16 11.24 -18.16
C TRP A 289 0.82 12.14 -17.39
N LYS A 290 0.88 13.44 -17.74
CA LYS A 290 1.75 14.41 -17.04
C LYS A 290 1.27 14.65 -15.61
N GLN A 291 -0.03 14.82 -15.44
CA GLN A 291 -0.62 14.96 -14.10
C GLN A 291 -0.48 13.67 -13.30
N ILE A 292 -0.60 12.50 -13.95
CA ILE A 292 -0.36 11.19 -13.29
C ILE A 292 1.11 11.08 -12.90
N GLN A 293 2.07 11.45 -13.77
CA GLN A 293 3.49 11.48 -13.39
C GLN A 293 3.74 12.36 -12.17
N GLN A 294 3.08 13.51 -12.09
CA GLN A 294 3.19 14.37 -10.92
C GLN A 294 2.71 13.67 -9.65
N TYR A 295 1.60 12.90 -9.71
CA TYR A 295 1.17 12.09 -8.57
C TYR A 295 2.22 11.06 -8.16
N PHE A 296 2.86 10.37 -9.10
CA PHE A 296 3.96 9.44 -8.79
C PHE A 296 5.19 10.12 -8.17
N ASN A 297 5.41 11.39 -8.45
CA ASN A 297 6.49 12.16 -7.83
C ASN A 297 6.14 12.63 -6.41
N GLU A 298 4.86 12.87 -6.13
CA GLU A 298 4.39 13.48 -4.87
C GLU A 298 4.00 12.46 -3.80
N TYR A 299 3.48 11.30 -4.22
CA TYR A 299 2.97 10.22 -3.35
C TYR A 299 3.94 9.02 -3.32
#